data_c981b66a98a8da085c05f6927896e5bb
#
_entry.id   c981b66a98a8da085c05f6927896e5bb
#
_cell.length_a   1.000
_cell.length_b   1.000
_cell.length_c   1.000
_cell.angle_alpha   90.00
_cell.angle_beta   90.00
_cell.angle_gamma   90.00
#
_symmetry.space_group_name_H-M   'P 1'
#
loop_
_entity.id
_entity.type
_entity.pdbx_description
1 polymer ?
#
loop_
_entity_poly.entity_id
_entity_poly.type
_entity_poly.pdbx_seq_one_letter_code
_entity_poly.pdbx_strand_id
1 'polypeptide(L)'
;MKIKKITCFNFETKNQRYIKYIIIHYTGMNNQRLAIKKLQSKVAKVSAHYLISKRGTVYQMVEDKNIAWHAGKSQWGKDINLNNKSIGIEIVNTGKEAFPKDQIKQLLRLLKILSKKYKIKNKNILGHSDIAPNRKKDPGPLFPWEGIRNLI
;
A
#
# COMPACT_ATOMS: atom_id res chain seq x y z
N MET A 1 7.25 15.54 -5.08
CA MET A 1 6.84 14.27 -5.74
C MET A 1 5.60 14.54 -6.57
N LYS A 2 5.59 14.14 -7.84
CA LYS A 2 4.38 14.23 -8.69
C LYS A 2 3.56 12.95 -8.52
N ILE A 3 2.29 13.08 -8.14
CA ILE A 3 1.35 11.97 -8.00
C ILE A 3 0.32 12.07 -9.13
N LYS A 4 0.15 10.99 -9.90
CA LYS A 4 -0.87 10.89 -10.95
C LYS A 4 -2.16 10.33 -10.32
N LYS A 5 -3.30 10.94 -10.60
CA LYS A 5 -4.59 10.41 -10.16
C LYS A 5 -5.14 9.43 -11.19
N ILE A 6 -5.66 8.30 -10.73
CA ILE A 6 -6.39 7.31 -11.52
C ILE A 6 -7.66 6.94 -10.78
N THR A 7 -8.79 7.00 -11.45
CA THR A 7 -10.07 6.68 -10.82
C THR A 7 -10.17 5.18 -10.52
N CYS A 8 -10.49 4.85 -9.29
CA CYS A 8 -10.88 3.51 -8.83
C CYS A 8 -12.25 3.61 -8.16
N PHE A 9 -13.10 2.59 -8.35
CA PHE A 9 -14.47 2.57 -7.80
C PHE A 9 -14.64 1.60 -6.62
N ASN A 10 -13.60 0.83 -6.29
CA ASN A 10 -13.63 -0.15 -5.21
C ASN A 10 -13.21 0.51 -3.90
N PHE A 11 -14.10 1.24 -3.28
CA PHE A 11 -13.86 1.87 -1.97
C PHE A 11 -15.18 2.13 -1.25
N GLU A 12 -15.08 2.33 0.05
CA GLU A 12 -16.18 2.82 0.88
C GLU A 12 -15.93 4.28 1.26
N THR A 13 -16.98 5.09 1.23
CA THR A 13 -16.94 6.46 1.75
C THR A 13 -17.11 6.44 3.25
N LYS A 14 -16.39 7.31 3.95
CA LYS A 14 -16.56 7.52 5.39
C LYS A 14 -16.37 8.99 5.73
N ASN A 15 -17.23 9.52 6.57
CA ASN A 15 -17.17 10.93 6.96
C ASN A 15 -15.89 11.28 7.71
N GLN A 16 -15.38 10.36 8.54
CA GLN A 16 -14.14 10.54 9.29
C GLN A 16 -13.40 9.21 9.47
N ARG A 17 -12.09 9.21 9.20
CA ARG A 17 -11.18 8.08 9.40
C ARG A 17 -10.02 8.48 10.29
N TYR A 18 -9.65 7.60 11.21
CA TYR A 18 -8.39 7.69 11.94
C TYR A 18 -7.37 6.74 11.32
N ILE A 19 -6.45 7.30 10.53
CA ILE A 19 -5.40 6.55 9.83
C ILE A 19 -4.23 6.36 10.79
N LYS A 20 -3.95 5.11 11.13
CA LYS A 20 -2.94 4.69 12.12
C LYS A 20 -1.80 3.90 11.50
N TYR A 21 -2.05 3.26 10.34
CA TYR A 21 -1.13 2.33 9.71
C TYR A 21 -0.89 2.66 8.24
N ILE A 22 0.27 2.25 7.74
CA ILE A 22 0.53 2.09 6.31
C ILE A 22 0.82 0.61 6.07
N ILE A 23 0.14 0.01 5.09
CA ILE A 23 0.33 -1.39 4.73
C ILE A 23 0.95 -1.46 3.34
N ILE A 24 2.09 -2.14 3.27
CA ILE A 24 2.86 -2.33 2.04
C ILE A 24 2.47 -3.67 1.43
N HIS A 25 2.20 -3.65 0.12
CA HIS A 25 1.87 -4.81 -0.70
C HIS A 25 2.77 -4.87 -1.93
N TYR A 26 2.91 -6.05 -2.52
CA TYR A 26 3.28 -6.16 -3.93
C TYR A 26 2.07 -6.62 -4.74
N THR A 27 2.02 -6.22 -6.01
CA THR A 27 0.90 -6.56 -6.90
C THR A 27 0.84 -8.04 -7.30
N GLY A 28 1.93 -8.79 -7.13
CA GLY A 28 2.11 -10.13 -7.68
C GLY A 28 2.26 -10.14 -9.21
N MET A 29 2.48 -8.97 -9.82
CA MET A 29 2.56 -8.76 -11.27
C MET A 29 3.77 -7.92 -11.63
N ASN A 30 4.38 -8.20 -12.80
CA ASN A 30 5.45 -7.38 -13.36
C ASN A 30 4.93 -6.23 -14.26
N ASN A 31 3.64 -6.24 -14.58
CA ASN A 31 3.02 -5.30 -15.52
C ASN A 31 2.11 -4.31 -14.81
N GLN A 32 2.47 -3.02 -14.88
CA GLN A 32 1.73 -1.92 -14.27
C GLN A 32 0.29 -1.80 -14.81
N ARG A 33 0.08 -1.96 -16.14
CA ARG A 33 -1.26 -1.82 -16.74
C ARG A 33 -2.21 -2.89 -16.21
N LEU A 34 -1.73 -4.13 -16.09
CA LEU A 34 -2.51 -5.24 -15.52
C LEU A 34 -2.82 -5.01 -14.04
N ALA A 35 -1.85 -4.51 -13.27
CA ALA A 35 -2.06 -4.17 -11.86
C ALA A 35 -3.13 -3.08 -11.68
N ILE A 36 -3.05 -1.99 -12.46
CA ILE A 36 -4.05 -0.92 -12.45
C ILE A 36 -5.43 -1.48 -12.83
N LYS A 37 -5.52 -2.25 -13.92
CA LYS A 37 -6.78 -2.85 -14.39
C LYS A 37 -7.41 -3.75 -13.33
N LYS A 38 -6.60 -4.54 -12.62
CA LYS A 38 -7.09 -5.39 -11.52
C LYS A 38 -7.65 -4.55 -10.36
N LEU A 39 -6.93 -3.52 -9.92
CA LEU A 39 -7.36 -2.65 -8.83
C LEU A 39 -8.59 -1.79 -9.18
N GLN A 40 -8.85 -1.54 -10.46
CA GLN A 40 -10.05 -0.86 -10.96
C GLN A 40 -11.23 -1.80 -11.19
N SER A 41 -10.99 -3.11 -11.28
CA SER A 41 -12.01 -4.10 -11.59
C SER A 41 -13.01 -4.25 -10.44
N LYS A 42 -14.27 -3.95 -10.69
CA LYS A 42 -15.37 -4.13 -9.72
C LYS A 42 -15.53 -5.60 -9.29
N VAL A 43 -15.25 -6.54 -10.21
CA VAL A 43 -15.32 -7.98 -9.95
C VAL A 43 -14.22 -8.43 -9.00
N ALA A 44 -13.02 -7.83 -9.09
CA ALA A 44 -11.88 -8.21 -8.25
C ALA A 44 -12.08 -7.85 -6.77
N LYS A 45 -12.95 -6.88 -6.46
CA LYS A 45 -13.25 -6.41 -5.08
C LYS A 45 -12.00 -6.11 -4.25
N VAL A 46 -10.97 -5.57 -4.90
CA VAL A 46 -9.71 -5.15 -4.28
C VAL A 46 -9.35 -3.76 -4.78
N SER A 47 -8.66 -3.00 -3.95
CA SER A 47 -8.13 -1.68 -4.31
C SER A 47 -6.97 -1.28 -3.40
N ALA A 48 -6.31 -0.19 -3.70
CA ALA A 48 -5.30 0.43 -2.85
C ALA A 48 -5.40 1.95 -2.96
N HIS A 49 -4.87 2.66 -1.97
CA HIS A 49 -4.81 4.12 -2.04
C HIS A 49 -3.76 4.57 -3.04
N TYR A 50 -2.61 3.90 -3.04
CA TYR A 50 -1.51 4.21 -3.94
C TYR A 50 -0.98 2.96 -4.65
N LEU A 51 -0.47 3.18 -5.87
CA LEU A 51 0.31 2.20 -6.61
C LEU A 51 1.62 2.85 -7.06
N ILE A 52 2.75 2.13 -6.93
CA ILE A 52 4.06 2.58 -7.38
C ILE A 52 4.58 1.63 -8.46
N SER A 53 4.81 2.19 -9.66
CA SER A 53 5.36 1.42 -10.78
C SER A 53 6.85 1.08 -10.59
N LYS A 54 7.37 0.13 -11.36
CA LYS A 54 8.81 -0.21 -11.36
C LYS A 54 9.71 1.01 -11.66
N ARG A 55 9.24 1.97 -12.46
CA ARG A 55 9.95 3.22 -12.78
C ARG A 55 9.73 4.33 -11.75
N GLY A 56 9.11 4.03 -10.61
CA GLY A 56 8.86 5.00 -9.56
C GLY A 56 7.71 5.97 -9.81
N THR A 57 6.89 5.78 -10.84
CA THR A 57 5.68 6.60 -11.00
C THR A 57 4.68 6.25 -9.90
N VAL A 58 4.23 7.27 -9.16
CA VAL A 58 3.24 7.12 -8.08
C VAL A 58 1.86 7.49 -8.59
N TYR A 59 0.92 6.59 -8.39
CA TYR A 59 -0.50 6.77 -8.70
C TYR A 59 -1.31 6.80 -7.42
N GLN A 60 -2.23 7.75 -7.29
CA GLN A 60 -3.29 7.72 -6.29
C GLN A 60 -4.55 7.17 -6.95
N MET A 61 -5.07 6.06 -6.44
CA MET A 61 -6.22 5.34 -6.98
C MET A 61 -7.46 5.53 -6.11
N VAL A 62 -7.30 5.54 -4.79
CA VAL A 62 -8.35 5.86 -3.82
C VAL A 62 -7.87 7.04 -2.99
N GLU A 63 -8.74 8.02 -2.74
CA GLU A 63 -8.41 9.15 -1.87
C GLU A 63 -8.23 8.67 -0.42
N ASP A 64 -7.27 9.27 0.31
CA ASP A 64 -6.95 8.87 1.68
C ASP A 64 -8.16 8.90 2.63
N LYS A 65 -9.13 9.78 2.39
CA LYS A 65 -10.36 9.88 3.20
C LYS A 65 -11.28 8.67 3.05
N ASN A 66 -11.20 7.95 1.94
CA ASN A 66 -12.00 6.75 1.65
C ASN A 66 -11.30 5.48 2.13
N ILE A 67 -12.05 4.40 2.26
CA ILE A 67 -11.53 3.10 2.68
C ILE A 67 -11.26 2.25 1.45
N ALA A 68 -9.99 2.03 1.11
CA ALA A 68 -9.61 1.08 0.07
C ALA A 68 -9.64 -0.37 0.61
N TRP A 69 -9.88 -1.33 -0.27
CA TRP A 69 -10.03 -2.75 0.07
C TRP A 69 -8.72 -3.50 -0.21
N HIS A 70 -7.72 -3.36 0.67
CA HIS A 70 -6.38 -3.93 0.47
C HIS A 70 -5.93 -4.92 1.55
N ALA A 71 -6.43 -4.78 2.79
CA ALA A 71 -5.97 -5.59 3.92
C ALA A 71 -6.81 -6.86 4.13
N GLY A 72 -8.12 -6.82 3.82
CA GLY A 72 -9.04 -7.92 4.08
C GLY A 72 -9.09 -8.30 5.56
N LYS A 73 -9.34 -9.58 5.87
CA LYS A 73 -9.27 -10.10 7.24
C LYS A 73 -7.83 -9.96 7.74
N SER A 74 -7.65 -9.12 8.74
CA SER A 74 -6.34 -8.67 9.21
C SER A 74 -6.39 -8.23 10.66
N GLN A 75 -5.24 -8.33 11.36
CA GLN A 75 -5.11 -7.91 12.76
C GLN A 75 -3.69 -7.39 13.04
N TRP A 76 -3.60 -6.33 13.85
CA TRP A 76 -2.35 -5.86 14.42
C TRP A 76 -2.58 -5.35 15.84
N GLY A 77 -2.01 -6.03 16.82
CA GLY A 77 -2.33 -5.80 18.23
C GLY A 77 -3.83 -5.99 18.49
N LYS A 78 -4.49 -4.96 19.01
CA LYS A 78 -5.96 -4.96 19.28
C LYS A 78 -6.79 -4.52 18.07
N ASP A 79 -6.17 -4.01 17.01
CA ASP A 79 -6.89 -3.55 15.83
C ASP A 79 -7.14 -4.69 14.86
N ILE A 80 -8.38 -4.84 14.42
CA ILE A 80 -8.83 -5.83 13.41
C ILE A 80 -9.38 -5.12 12.17
N ASN A 81 -9.42 -5.83 11.02
CA ASN A 81 -10.00 -5.33 9.77
C ASN A 81 -9.40 -3.98 9.36
N LEU A 82 -8.10 -3.95 9.13
CA LEU A 82 -7.28 -2.74 9.06
C LEU A 82 -7.57 -1.81 7.86
N ASN A 83 -8.40 -2.19 6.90
CA ASN A 83 -8.79 -1.30 5.79
C ASN A 83 -9.22 0.09 6.28
N ASN A 84 -10.02 0.15 7.34
CA ASN A 84 -10.54 1.40 7.88
C ASN A 84 -9.48 2.28 8.57
N LYS A 85 -8.38 1.68 9.05
CA LYS A 85 -7.36 2.34 9.87
C LYS A 85 -6.02 2.52 9.14
N SER A 86 -5.96 2.21 7.84
CA SER A 86 -4.70 2.19 7.11
C SER A 86 -4.77 2.82 5.72
N ILE A 87 -3.59 3.18 5.23
CA ILE A 87 -3.32 3.48 3.83
C ILE A 87 -2.64 2.26 3.21
N GLY A 88 -3.21 1.68 2.17
CA GLY A 88 -2.61 0.60 1.40
C GLY A 88 -1.78 1.13 0.24
N ILE A 89 -0.54 0.66 0.11
CA ILE A 89 0.38 0.99 -0.98
C ILE A 89 0.75 -0.30 -1.70
N GLU A 90 0.37 -0.39 -2.96
CA GLU A 90 0.75 -1.48 -3.87
C GLU A 90 2.03 -1.13 -4.63
N ILE A 91 2.97 -2.04 -4.69
CA ILE A 91 4.22 -1.89 -5.40
C ILE A 91 4.25 -2.91 -6.54
N VAL A 92 4.42 -2.44 -7.79
CA VAL A 92 4.48 -3.33 -8.96
C VAL A 92 5.73 -4.18 -8.89
N ASN A 93 5.56 -5.42 -8.44
CA ASN A 93 6.60 -6.42 -8.27
C ASN A 93 5.94 -7.80 -8.23
N THR A 94 6.63 -8.83 -8.68
CA THR A 94 6.15 -10.22 -8.62
C THR A 94 6.35 -10.88 -7.26
N GLY A 95 7.17 -10.28 -6.39
CA GLY A 95 7.64 -10.86 -5.13
C GLY A 95 8.82 -11.83 -5.30
N LYS A 96 9.27 -12.08 -6.54
CA LYS A 96 10.38 -12.97 -6.89
C LYS A 96 11.60 -12.23 -7.46
N GLU A 97 11.59 -10.93 -7.44
CA GLU A 97 12.63 -10.06 -7.98
C GLU A 97 12.94 -8.91 -7.03
N ALA A 98 14.15 -8.36 -7.13
CA ALA A 98 14.54 -7.20 -6.35
C ALA A 98 13.66 -5.97 -6.70
N PHE A 99 13.40 -5.11 -5.73
CA PHE A 99 12.66 -3.89 -5.94
C PHE A 99 13.58 -2.82 -6.57
N PRO A 100 13.22 -2.24 -7.73
CA PRO A 100 14.02 -1.21 -8.37
C PRO A 100 14.31 0.00 -7.48
N LYS A 101 15.54 0.54 -7.57
CA LYS A 101 15.97 1.69 -6.73
C LYS A 101 15.01 2.90 -6.84
N ASP A 102 14.57 3.25 -8.05
CA ASP A 102 13.65 4.36 -8.26
C ASP A 102 12.27 4.12 -7.62
N GLN A 103 11.80 2.88 -7.66
CA GLN A 103 10.55 2.48 -7.01
C GLN A 103 10.66 2.66 -5.50
N ILE A 104 11.73 2.17 -4.87
CA ILE A 104 11.98 2.31 -3.42
C ILE A 104 12.19 3.79 -3.05
N LYS A 105 12.94 4.56 -3.84
CA LYS A 105 13.13 6.00 -3.63
C LYS A 105 11.79 6.76 -3.56
N GLN A 106 10.84 6.43 -4.47
CA GLN A 106 9.53 7.08 -4.45
C GLN A 106 8.64 6.57 -3.32
N LEU A 107 8.74 5.28 -2.98
CA LEU A 107 8.07 4.73 -1.80
C LEU A 107 8.49 5.49 -0.53
N LEU A 108 9.80 5.66 -0.29
CA LEU A 108 10.33 6.38 0.86
C LEU A 108 9.81 7.83 0.93
N ARG A 109 9.75 8.52 -0.21
CA ARG A 109 9.19 9.88 -0.27
C ARG A 109 7.70 9.89 0.10
N LEU A 110 6.93 8.93 -0.42
CA LEU A 110 5.51 8.80 -0.12
C LEU A 110 5.30 8.47 1.36
N LEU A 111 6.07 7.53 1.92
CA LEU A 111 6.03 7.16 3.34
C LEU A 111 6.28 8.37 4.24
N LYS A 112 7.32 9.19 3.94
CA LYS A 112 7.60 10.42 4.72
C LYS A 112 6.43 11.41 4.69
N ILE A 113 5.82 11.61 3.53
CA ILE A 113 4.66 12.51 3.38
C ILE A 113 3.47 12.00 4.20
N LEU A 114 3.13 10.72 4.06
CA LEU A 114 1.98 10.13 4.75
C LEU A 114 2.21 10.04 6.26
N SER A 115 3.41 9.63 6.69
CA SER A 115 3.76 9.55 8.11
C SER A 115 3.69 10.91 8.79
N LYS A 116 4.17 11.96 8.14
CA LYS A 116 4.04 13.35 8.65
C LYS A 116 2.58 13.79 8.70
N LYS A 117 1.82 13.57 7.62
CA LYS A 117 0.42 13.99 7.49
C LYS A 117 -0.48 13.34 8.54
N TYR A 118 -0.30 12.04 8.80
CA TYR A 118 -1.15 11.25 9.69
C TYR A 118 -0.50 10.91 11.03
N LYS A 119 0.69 11.45 11.32
CA LYS A 119 1.46 11.18 12.56
C LYS A 119 1.71 9.68 12.78
N ILE A 120 1.97 8.94 11.68
CA ILE A 120 2.20 7.49 11.72
C ILE A 120 3.65 7.22 12.16
N LYS A 121 3.81 6.41 13.21
CA LYS A 121 5.13 5.98 13.71
C LYS A 121 5.70 4.87 12.82
N ASN A 122 7.04 4.76 12.74
CA ASN A 122 7.72 3.73 11.92
C ASN A 122 7.23 2.30 12.22
N LYS A 123 7.00 1.98 13.48
CA LYS A 123 6.46 0.67 13.90
C LYS A 123 5.05 0.35 13.37
N ASN A 124 4.36 1.33 12.81
CA ASN A 124 3.03 1.19 12.21
C ASN A 124 3.08 1.17 10.67
N ILE A 125 4.28 1.07 10.09
CA ILE A 125 4.48 0.78 8.67
C ILE A 125 4.75 -0.72 8.57
N LEU A 126 3.79 -1.45 8.00
CA LEU A 126 3.70 -2.91 8.08
C LEU A 126 3.60 -3.51 6.70
N GLY A 127 4.02 -4.75 6.56
CA GLY A 127 3.70 -5.58 5.41
C GLY A 127 2.32 -6.23 5.55
N HIS A 128 1.74 -6.67 4.46
CA HIS A 128 0.51 -7.46 4.51
C HIS A 128 0.71 -8.77 5.28
N SER A 129 1.89 -9.38 5.15
CA SER A 129 2.28 -10.58 5.92
C SER A 129 2.32 -10.35 7.43
N ASP A 130 2.59 -9.12 7.90
CA ASP A 130 2.60 -8.83 9.34
C ASP A 130 1.19 -8.85 9.93
N ILE A 131 0.19 -8.41 9.17
CA ILE A 131 -1.21 -8.27 9.62
C ILE A 131 -2.10 -9.45 9.23
N ALA A 132 -1.62 -10.34 8.38
CA ALA A 132 -2.33 -11.53 7.93
C ALA A 132 -1.35 -12.69 7.62
N PRO A 133 -0.51 -13.13 8.59
CA PRO A 133 0.63 -14.03 8.36
C PRO A 133 0.23 -15.39 7.79
N ASN A 134 -0.94 -15.91 8.17
CA ASN A 134 -1.41 -17.22 7.68
C ASN A 134 -1.98 -17.17 6.26
N ARG A 135 -2.15 -15.98 5.69
CA ARG A 135 -2.88 -15.77 4.42
C ARG A 135 -2.05 -15.02 3.37
N LYS A 136 -1.09 -14.21 3.79
CA LYS A 136 -0.36 -13.28 2.94
C LYS A 136 1.15 -13.37 3.14
N LYS A 137 1.89 -13.12 2.05
CA LYS A 137 3.37 -13.13 2.02
C LYS A 137 3.97 -11.80 1.59
N ASP A 138 3.15 -10.92 1.00
CA ASP A 138 3.60 -9.60 0.53
C ASP A 138 3.94 -8.65 1.70
N PRO A 139 4.96 -7.78 1.55
CA PRO A 139 5.77 -7.51 0.37
C PRO A 139 6.93 -8.52 0.13
N GLY A 140 7.04 -9.58 0.93
CA GLY A 140 7.98 -10.68 0.76
C GLY A 140 9.41 -10.40 1.25
N PRO A 141 10.28 -11.44 1.22
CA PRO A 141 11.60 -11.38 1.84
C PRO A 141 12.60 -10.48 1.08
N LEU A 142 12.37 -10.21 -0.20
CA LEU A 142 13.22 -9.32 -1.01
C LEU A 142 12.92 -7.84 -0.80
N PHE A 143 11.90 -7.51 0.01
CA PHE A 143 11.56 -6.12 0.30
C PHE A 143 12.57 -5.51 1.28
N PRO A 144 13.16 -4.32 0.98
CA PRO A 144 14.27 -3.75 1.74
C PRO A 144 13.82 -3.04 3.03
N TRP A 145 13.26 -3.78 3.98
CA TRP A 145 12.75 -3.27 5.24
C TRP A 145 13.75 -2.45 6.04
N GLU A 146 15.01 -2.89 6.10
CA GLU A 146 16.05 -2.22 6.88
C GLU A 146 16.25 -0.78 6.42
N GLY A 147 16.39 -0.58 5.09
CA GLY A 147 16.51 0.76 4.50
C GLY A 147 15.30 1.65 4.73
N ILE A 148 14.11 1.06 4.90
CA ILE A 148 12.85 1.79 5.11
C ILE A 148 12.70 2.20 6.58
N ARG A 149 12.99 1.28 7.52
CA ARG A 149 12.85 1.53 8.96
C ARG A 149 13.84 2.58 9.48
N ASN A 150 15.01 2.73 8.84
CA ASN A 150 16.05 3.67 9.26
C ASN A 150 15.86 5.09 8.69
N LEU A 151 14.93 5.31 7.77
CA LEU A 151 14.79 6.58 7.03
C LEU A 151 13.54 7.40 7.37
N ILE A 152 12.70 6.95 8.29
CA ILE A 152 11.42 7.61 8.63
C ILE A 152 11.39 7.99 10.12
#